data_e2dfad1dbe2ec1eb990ae6808fde137a
#
_entry.id   e2dfad1dbe2ec1eb990ae6808fde137a
#
_cell.length_a   1.000
_cell.length_b   1.000
_cell.length_c   1.000
_cell.angle_alpha   90.00
_cell.angle_beta   90.00
_cell.angle_gamma   90.00
#
_symmetry.space_group_name_H-M   'P 1'
#
loop_
_entity.id
_entity.type
_entity.pdbx_description
1 polymer ?
#
loop_
_entity_poly.entity_id
_entity_poly.type
_entity_poly.pdbx_seq_one_letter_code
_entity_poly.pdbx_strand_id
1 'polypeptide(L)'
;MKKIIYIDMDGVIANFKKAADEGGYTHRPDKYVDYRNLELMPGAHDALIKLNKDFDIYIASTPPWDRPDMWAAKREWLAEHFPWLKRKLILTHRKDLLIGDILIDDSRWRGQPDFKGQWIWFGTAQRSLDWPSTLELIYKEHHNEEL
;
A
#
# COMPACT_ATOMS: atom_id res chain seq x y z
N MET A 1 -9.26 21.34 -0.16
CA MET A 1 -8.27 20.38 -0.72
C MET A 1 -8.37 19.04 -0.04
N LYS A 2 -8.35 17.97 -0.79
CA LYS A 2 -8.40 16.62 -0.22
C LYS A 2 -7.09 16.29 0.48
N LYS A 3 -7.17 15.56 1.58
CA LYS A 3 -5.98 15.02 2.24
C LYS A 3 -5.33 13.94 1.38
N ILE A 4 -4.01 13.84 1.47
CA ILE A 4 -3.22 12.90 0.68
C ILE A 4 -3.00 11.62 1.48
N ILE A 5 -3.31 10.48 0.86
CA ILE A 5 -3.05 9.17 1.43
C ILE A 5 -2.08 8.42 0.52
N TYR A 6 -0.98 7.94 1.10
CA TYR A 6 -0.08 6.99 0.44
C TYR A 6 -0.41 5.59 0.91
N ILE A 7 -0.54 4.67 -0.02
CA ILE A 7 -0.94 3.29 0.25
C ILE A 7 0.15 2.36 -0.27
N ASP A 8 0.71 1.54 0.62
CA ASP A 8 1.68 0.53 0.23
C ASP A 8 1.02 -0.56 -0.63
N MET A 9 1.83 -1.28 -1.38
CA MET A 9 1.36 -2.30 -2.30
C MET A 9 1.39 -3.69 -1.66
N ASP A 10 2.59 -4.22 -1.40
CA ASP A 10 2.74 -5.58 -0.89
C ASP A 10 2.25 -5.69 0.55
N GLY A 11 1.34 -6.62 0.80
CA GLY A 11 0.77 -6.82 2.13
C GLY A 11 -0.37 -5.87 2.47
N VAL A 12 -0.66 -4.89 1.63
CA VAL A 12 -1.74 -3.91 1.83
C VAL A 12 -2.81 -4.04 0.75
N ILE A 13 -2.44 -3.94 -0.53
CA ILE A 13 -3.37 -4.14 -1.64
C ILE A 13 -3.06 -5.40 -2.45
N ALA A 14 -1.80 -5.83 -2.49
CA ALA A 14 -1.35 -7.04 -3.18
C ALA A 14 -0.98 -8.11 -2.16
N ASN A 15 -1.46 -9.35 -2.36
CA ASN A 15 -1.28 -10.42 -1.39
C ASN A 15 0.06 -11.14 -1.60
N PHE A 16 1.13 -10.46 -1.21
CA PHE A 16 2.50 -10.94 -1.32
C PHE A 16 2.71 -12.21 -0.48
N LYS A 17 2.21 -12.23 0.75
CA LYS A 17 2.41 -13.38 1.66
C LYS A 17 1.83 -14.66 1.08
N LYS A 18 0.65 -14.61 0.48
CA LYS A 18 0.03 -15.77 -0.14
C LYS A 18 0.90 -16.33 -1.26
N ALA A 19 1.42 -15.46 -2.12
CA ALA A 19 2.30 -15.88 -3.21
C ALA A 19 3.60 -16.48 -2.70
N ALA A 20 4.19 -15.89 -1.67
CA ALA A 20 5.41 -16.40 -1.05
C ALA A 20 5.18 -17.78 -0.42
N ASP A 21 4.08 -17.95 0.31
CA ASP A 21 3.73 -19.22 0.96
C ASP A 21 3.45 -20.32 -0.08
N GLU A 22 2.70 -20.02 -1.12
CA GLU A 22 2.38 -20.98 -2.19
C GLU A 22 3.62 -21.39 -2.97
N GLY A 23 4.59 -20.47 -3.15
CA GLY A 23 5.85 -20.78 -3.82
C GLY A 23 6.88 -21.45 -2.92
N GLY A 24 6.62 -21.55 -1.62
CA GLY A 24 7.57 -22.14 -0.67
C GLY A 24 8.77 -21.23 -0.38
N TYR A 25 8.66 -19.94 -0.65
CA TYR A 25 9.76 -18.99 -0.46
C TYR A 25 9.80 -18.46 0.97
N THR A 26 10.52 -19.18 1.83
CA THR A 26 10.63 -18.83 3.25
C THR A 26 11.80 -17.91 3.58
N HIS A 27 12.81 -17.85 2.69
CA HIS A 27 13.98 -16.99 2.85
C HIS A 27 14.04 -16.01 1.69
N ARG A 28 14.10 -14.72 2.01
CA ARG A 28 14.17 -13.64 1.02
C ARG A 28 13.13 -13.80 -0.11
N PRO A 29 11.82 -13.91 0.25
CA PRO A 29 10.79 -14.13 -0.76
C PRO A 29 10.71 -12.99 -1.80
N ASP A 30 11.14 -11.80 -1.45
CA ASP A 30 11.23 -10.65 -2.34
C ASP A 30 12.08 -10.93 -3.59
N LYS A 31 13.02 -11.88 -3.51
CA LYS A 31 13.88 -12.26 -4.63
C LYS A 31 13.20 -13.18 -5.64
N TYR A 32 12.15 -13.89 -5.24
CA TYR A 32 11.60 -15.00 -6.01
C TYR A 32 10.16 -14.81 -6.44
N VAL A 33 9.38 -14.05 -5.69
CA VAL A 33 7.97 -13.84 -5.99
C VAL A 33 7.81 -13.06 -7.29
N ASP A 34 6.86 -13.51 -8.14
CA ASP A 34 6.51 -12.78 -9.35
C ASP A 34 5.41 -11.76 -9.01
N TYR A 35 5.79 -10.50 -9.01
CA TYR A 35 4.88 -9.42 -8.65
C TYR A 35 3.78 -9.18 -9.69
N ARG A 36 3.89 -9.77 -10.89
CA ARG A 36 2.83 -9.64 -11.91
C ARG A 36 1.58 -10.44 -11.58
N ASN A 37 1.73 -11.52 -10.82
CA ASN A 37 0.67 -12.48 -10.57
C ASN A 37 0.12 -12.47 -9.15
N LEU A 38 0.35 -11.40 -8.41
CA LEU A 38 -0.18 -11.29 -7.06
C LEU A 38 -1.71 -11.12 -7.08
N GLU A 39 -2.37 -11.76 -6.14
CA GLU A 39 -3.80 -11.57 -5.93
C GLU A 39 -4.04 -10.29 -5.12
N LEU A 40 -5.26 -9.76 -5.19
CA LEU A 40 -5.65 -8.64 -4.36
C LEU A 40 -5.79 -9.05 -2.90
N MET A 41 -5.43 -8.16 -2.00
CA MET A 41 -5.77 -8.32 -0.58
C MET A 41 -7.28 -8.22 -0.41
N PRO A 42 -7.87 -8.97 0.54
CA PRO A 42 -9.32 -8.90 0.79
C PRO A 42 -9.76 -7.46 1.08
N GLY A 43 -10.77 -7.01 0.35
CA GLY A 43 -11.36 -5.69 0.55
C GLY A 43 -10.59 -4.52 -0.06
N ALA A 44 -9.42 -4.76 -0.65
CA ALA A 44 -8.58 -3.68 -1.18
C ALA A 44 -9.25 -2.90 -2.31
N HIS A 45 -9.85 -3.60 -3.25
CA HIS A 45 -10.48 -2.95 -4.41
C HIS A 45 -11.56 -1.97 -3.98
N ASP A 46 -12.51 -2.44 -3.18
CA ASP A 46 -13.61 -1.59 -2.72
C ASP A 46 -13.13 -0.46 -1.82
N ALA A 47 -12.13 -0.72 -1.00
CA ALA A 47 -11.54 0.28 -0.12
C ALA A 47 -10.93 1.43 -0.93
N LEU A 48 -10.16 1.13 -1.96
CA LEU A 48 -9.52 2.16 -2.76
C LEU A 48 -10.53 2.96 -3.58
N ILE A 49 -11.59 2.33 -4.07
CA ILE A 49 -12.67 3.04 -4.73
C ILE A 49 -13.29 4.07 -3.78
N LYS A 50 -13.56 3.66 -2.56
CA LYS A 50 -14.15 4.55 -1.54
C LYS A 50 -13.21 5.69 -1.20
N LEU A 51 -11.94 5.38 -0.90
CA LEU A 51 -10.95 6.38 -0.54
C LEU A 51 -10.72 7.38 -1.66
N ASN A 52 -10.76 6.94 -2.90
CA ASN A 52 -10.53 7.83 -4.05
C ASN A 52 -11.58 8.92 -4.19
N LYS A 53 -12.77 8.71 -3.63
CA LYS A 53 -13.82 9.73 -3.67
C LYS A 53 -13.53 10.88 -2.70
N ASP A 54 -12.95 10.57 -1.55
CA ASP A 54 -12.82 11.52 -0.44
C ASP A 54 -11.39 12.01 -0.21
N PHE A 55 -10.41 11.32 -0.76
CA PHE A 55 -9.00 11.60 -0.55
C PHE A 55 -8.25 11.63 -1.88
N ASP A 56 -7.07 12.23 -1.86
CA ASP A 56 -6.14 12.20 -2.98
C ASP A 56 -5.17 11.04 -2.70
N ILE A 57 -5.39 9.90 -3.35
CA ILE A 57 -4.63 8.68 -3.04
C ILE A 57 -3.52 8.41 -4.06
N TYR A 58 -2.39 7.89 -3.55
CA TYR A 58 -1.25 7.44 -4.34
C TYR A 58 -0.78 6.10 -3.79
N ILE A 59 -0.28 5.25 -4.67
CA ILE A 59 0.37 4.00 -4.26
C ILE A 59 1.85 4.28 -4.10
N ALA A 60 2.41 3.93 -2.94
CA ALA A 60 3.83 4.09 -2.65
C ALA A 60 4.42 2.74 -2.30
N SER A 61 5.28 2.21 -3.15
CA SER A 61 5.82 0.86 -3.03
C SER A 61 7.35 0.85 -3.08
N THR A 62 7.95 -0.13 -2.40
CA THR A 62 9.39 -0.34 -2.41
C THR A 62 9.71 -1.59 -3.23
N PRO A 63 10.17 -1.45 -4.47
CA PRO A 63 10.52 -2.61 -5.29
C PRO A 63 11.88 -3.17 -4.88
N PRO A 64 12.13 -4.49 -5.11
CA PRO A 64 13.46 -5.06 -4.86
C PRO A 64 14.52 -4.37 -5.69
N TRP A 65 15.59 -3.89 -5.04
CA TRP A 65 16.65 -3.17 -5.75
C TRP A 65 17.29 -4.01 -6.85
N ASP A 66 17.52 -5.30 -6.57
CA ASP A 66 18.26 -6.20 -7.45
C ASP A 66 17.39 -6.84 -8.55
N ARG A 67 16.12 -6.45 -8.64
CA ARG A 67 15.19 -6.99 -9.64
C ARG A 67 14.51 -5.87 -10.40
N PRO A 68 15.20 -5.26 -11.36
CA PRO A 68 14.62 -4.13 -12.11
C PRO A 68 13.37 -4.52 -12.89
N ASP A 69 13.23 -5.79 -13.30
CA ASP A 69 12.02 -6.31 -13.94
C ASP A 69 10.79 -6.22 -13.01
N MET A 70 11.00 -6.28 -11.70
CA MET A 70 9.89 -6.17 -10.74
C MET A 70 9.44 -4.73 -10.51
N TRP A 71 10.26 -3.75 -10.87
CA TRP A 71 9.83 -2.34 -10.89
C TRP A 71 8.75 -2.15 -11.96
N ALA A 72 9.00 -2.69 -13.15
CA ALA A 72 8.00 -2.70 -14.22
C ALA A 72 6.78 -3.55 -13.85
N ALA A 73 6.99 -4.69 -13.21
CA ALA A 73 5.92 -5.59 -12.79
C ALA A 73 4.93 -4.91 -11.83
N LYS A 74 5.42 -4.11 -10.89
CA LYS A 74 4.55 -3.38 -9.96
C LYS A 74 3.67 -2.37 -10.69
N ARG A 75 4.24 -1.66 -11.65
CA ARG A 75 3.47 -0.71 -12.45
C ARG A 75 2.43 -1.44 -13.31
N GLU A 76 2.79 -2.55 -13.92
CA GLU A 76 1.88 -3.35 -14.74
C GLU A 76 0.74 -3.95 -13.90
N TRP A 77 1.05 -4.45 -12.71
CA TRP A 77 0.06 -4.98 -11.79
C TRP A 77 -0.95 -3.90 -11.38
N LEU A 78 -0.46 -2.73 -11.06
CA LEU A 78 -1.34 -1.61 -10.68
C LEU A 78 -2.24 -1.20 -11.84
N ALA A 79 -1.71 -1.14 -13.06
CA ALA A 79 -2.49 -0.80 -14.24
C ALA A 79 -3.58 -1.83 -14.53
N GLU A 80 -3.31 -3.10 -14.25
CA GLU A 80 -4.28 -4.18 -14.44
C GLU A 80 -5.43 -4.12 -13.43
N HIS A 81 -5.10 -3.96 -12.14
CA HIS A 81 -6.09 -4.04 -11.07
C HIS A 81 -6.74 -2.70 -10.73
N PHE A 82 -6.04 -1.60 -10.94
CA PHE A 82 -6.51 -0.24 -10.62
C PHE A 82 -6.20 0.71 -11.77
N PRO A 83 -6.79 0.51 -12.98
CA PRO A 83 -6.45 1.33 -14.15
C PRO A 83 -6.78 2.80 -13.96
N TRP A 84 -7.68 3.13 -13.05
CA TRP A 84 -8.06 4.51 -12.73
C TRP A 84 -7.04 5.23 -11.82
N LEU A 85 -5.99 4.52 -11.36
CA LEU A 85 -4.86 5.11 -10.62
C LEU A 85 -3.69 5.46 -11.54
N LYS A 86 -3.97 5.81 -12.77
CA LYS A 86 -2.94 6.18 -13.75
C LYS A 86 -2.11 7.36 -13.24
N ARG A 87 -0.79 7.22 -13.28
CA ARG A 87 0.19 8.23 -12.83
C ARG A 87 0.17 8.50 -11.33
N LYS A 88 -0.40 7.58 -10.56
CA LYS A 88 -0.48 7.70 -9.10
C LYS A 88 0.35 6.63 -8.40
N LEU A 89 1.46 6.22 -8.98
CA LEU A 89 2.41 5.26 -8.42
C LEU A 89 3.73 5.95 -8.14
N ILE A 90 4.24 5.75 -6.92
CA ILE A 90 5.56 6.21 -6.51
C ILE A 90 6.35 4.98 -6.06
N LEU A 91 7.52 4.77 -6.65
CA LEU A 91 8.44 3.72 -6.23
C LEU A 91 9.57 4.38 -5.44
N THR A 92 9.73 3.98 -4.19
CA THR A 92 10.71 4.60 -3.31
C THR A 92 11.17 3.63 -2.23
N HIS A 93 12.43 3.80 -1.81
CA HIS A 93 13.01 3.08 -0.66
C HIS A 93 13.01 3.94 0.60
N ARG A 94 12.50 5.17 0.52
CA ARG A 94 12.50 6.14 1.60
C ARG A 94 11.10 6.74 1.76
N LYS A 95 10.25 6.08 2.53
CA LYS A 95 8.87 6.57 2.73
C LYS A 95 8.78 7.74 3.71
N ASP A 96 9.85 8.01 4.44
CA ASP A 96 9.97 9.21 5.26
C ASP A 96 10.07 10.50 4.43
N LEU A 97 10.42 10.39 3.15
CA LEU A 97 10.52 11.56 2.27
C LEU A 97 9.18 11.94 1.63
N LEU A 98 8.16 11.12 1.78
CA LEU A 98 6.83 11.42 1.25
C LEU A 98 6.18 12.54 2.07
N ILE A 99 5.56 13.49 1.38
CA ILE A 99 4.85 14.61 2.01
C ILE A 99 3.36 14.38 1.83
N GLY A 100 2.65 14.15 2.93
CA GLY A 100 1.22 13.88 2.88
C GLY A 100 0.64 13.70 4.28
N ASP A 101 -0.63 13.32 4.33
CA ASP A 101 -1.37 13.25 5.59
C ASP A 101 -1.36 11.88 6.23
N ILE A 102 -1.48 10.83 5.40
CA ILE A 102 -1.61 9.45 5.89
C ILE A 102 -0.72 8.54 5.05
N LEU A 103 -0.06 7.59 5.71
CA LEU A 103 0.65 6.48 5.08
C LEU A 103 0.08 5.18 5.61
N ILE A 104 -0.46 4.34 4.73
CA ILE A 104 -0.95 3.00 5.08
C ILE A 104 0.10 1.99 4.62
N ASP A 105 0.77 1.34 5.56
CA ASP A 105 1.92 0.49 5.24
C ASP A 105 2.07 -0.59 6.32
N ASP A 106 2.39 -1.82 5.91
CA ASP A 106 2.53 -2.97 6.80
C ASP A 106 3.97 -3.18 7.31
N SER A 107 4.92 -2.39 6.84
CA SER A 107 6.35 -2.51 7.16
C SER A 107 6.85 -1.31 7.94
N ARG A 108 8.00 -1.47 8.59
CA ARG A 108 8.67 -0.38 9.32
C ARG A 108 10.09 -0.12 8.84
N TRP A 109 10.54 -0.81 7.80
CA TRP A 109 11.96 -0.86 7.42
C TRP A 109 12.34 0.08 6.29
N ARG A 110 11.43 0.92 5.80
CA ARG A 110 11.69 1.85 4.70
C ARG A 110 11.33 3.30 5.05
N GLY A 111 11.50 3.67 6.31
CA GLY A 111 11.28 5.04 6.76
C GLY A 111 9.86 5.33 7.24
N GLN A 112 8.98 4.32 7.31
CA GLN A 112 7.59 4.53 7.75
C GLN A 112 7.51 5.19 9.13
N PRO A 113 8.31 4.79 10.15
CA PRO A 113 8.22 5.43 11.46
C PRO A 113 8.53 6.92 11.44
N ASP A 114 9.28 7.40 10.46
CA ASP A 114 9.67 8.80 10.32
C ASP A 114 8.81 9.59 9.33
N PHE A 115 7.75 8.98 8.82
CA PHE A 115 6.76 9.69 8.01
C PHE A 115 6.13 10.79 8.86
N LYS A 116 6.05 12.00 8.32
CA LYS A 116 5.64 13.18 9.10
C LYS A 116 4.14 13.31 9.32
N GLY A 117 3.34 12.62 8.51
CA GLY A 117 1.90 12.51 8.76
C GLY A 117 1.60 11.33 9.68
N GLN A 118 0.39 10.81 9.58
CA GLN A 118 -0.02 9.63 10.34
C GLN A 118 0.35 8.36 9.61
N TRP A 119 1.17 7.51 10.23
CA TRP A 119 1.42 6.16 9.72
C TRP A 119 0.43 5.20 10.35
N ILE A 120 -0.41 4.59 9.51
CA ILE A 120 -1.32 3.51 9.91
C ILE A 120 -0.60 2.19 9.62
N TRP A 121 -0.21 1.50 10.66
CA TRP A 121 0.52 0.24 10.54
C TRP A 121 -0.45 -0.88 10.23
N PHE A 122 -0.69 -1.12 8.95
CA PHE A 122 -1.66 -2.08 8.44
C PHE A 122 -1.30 -3.51 8.85
N GLY A 123 -2.32 -4.30 9.21
CA GLY A 123 -2.12 -5.70 9.56
C GLY A 123 -1.69 -5.94 10.99
N THR A 124 -1.67 -4.91 11.85
CA THR A 124 -1.31 -5.06 13.26
C THR A 124 -2.54 -4.90 14.15
N ALA A 125 -2.61 -5.70 15.21
CA ALA A 125 -3.73 -5.66 16.16
C ALA A 125 -3.87 -4.31 16.87
N GLN A 126 -2.81 -3.51 16.90
CA GLN A 126 -2.79 -2.23 17.60
C GLN A 126 -3.33 -1.08 16.77
N ARG A 127 -3.35 -1.21 15.45
CA ARG A 127 -3.70 -0.12 14.54
C ARG A 127 -4.87 -0.48 13.64
N SER A 128 -4.62 -1.35 12.67
CA SER A 128 -5.67 -1.81 11.77
C SER A 128 -5.35 -3.22 11.31
N LEU A 129 -6.30 -4.13 11.45
CA LEU A 129 -6.11 -5.53 11.09
C LEU A 129 -6.29 -5.77 9.60
N ASP A 130 -7.25 -5.08 9.00
CA ASP A 130 -7.71 -5.32 7.63
C ASP A 130 -8.28 -4.03 7.04
N TRP A 131 -8.78 -4.10 5.84
CA TRP A 131 -9.34 -2.93 5.17
C TRP A 131 -10.59 -2.38 5.84
N PRO A 132 -11.58 -3.19 6.30
CA PRO A 132 -12.71 -2.61 7.02
C PRO A 132 -12.33 -1.80 8.26
N SER A 133 -11.44 -2.33 9.09
CA SER A 133 -10.99 -1.60 10.28
C SER A 133 -10.14 -0.38 9.93
N THR A 134 -9.34 -0.47 8.88
CA THR A 134 -8.54 0.67 8.40
C THR A 134 -9.43 1.81 7.89
N LEU A 135 -10.46 1.49 7.12
CA LEU A 135 -11.42 2.48 6.64
C LEU A 135 -12.14 3.16 7.81
N GLU A 136 -12.59 2.38 8.78
CA GLU A 136 -13.25 2.92 9.97
C GLU A 136 -12.36 3.94 10.68
N LEU A 137 -11.09 3.60 10.87
CA LEU A 137 -10.11 4.48 11.51
C LEU A 137 -9.91 5.77 10.71
N ILE A 138 -9.71 5.66 9.40
CA ILE A 138 -9.47 6.82 8.53
C ILE A 138 -10.67 7.77 8.55
N TYR A 139 -11.87 7.25 8.37
CA TYR A 139 -13.07 8.09 8.30
C TYR A 139 -13.41 8.71 9.64
N LYS A 140 -13.13 8.02 10.74
CA LYS A 140 -13.31 8.58 12.07
C LYS A 140 -12.35 9.74 12.35
N GLU A 141 -11.08 9.59 12.01
CA GLU A 141 -10.06 10.57 12.37
C GLU A 141 -9.88 11.70 11.36
N HIS A 142 -10.20 11.49 10.10
CA HIS A 142 -9.87 12.45 9.05
C HIS A 142 -11.08 13.01 8.32
N HIS A 143 -12.08 12.19 8.01
CA HIS A 143 -13.19 12.65 7.20
C HIS A 143 -14.18 13.52 7.98
N ASN A 144 -14.48 13.14 9.21
CA ASN A 144 -15.45 13.86 10.05
C ASN A 144 -14.98 15.24 10.47
N GLU A 145 -13.69 15.52 10.38
CA GLU A 145 -13.13 16.84 10.71
C GLU A 145 -13.53 17.90 9.70
N GLU A 146 -13.96 17.53 8.52
CA GLU A 146 -14.36 18.45 7.46
C GLU A 146 -15.83 18.88 7.57
N LEU A 147 -16.55 18.25 8.46
CA LEU A 147 -17.96 18.59 8.70
C LEU A 147 -18.08 19.71 9.74
#